data_8fd2e3c2864211cc4cc226ed4522ff78
#
_entry.id   8fd2e3c2864211cc4cc226ed4522ff78
#
_cell.length_a   1.000
_cell.length_b   1.000
_cell.length_c   1.000
_cell.angle_alpha   90.00
_cell.angle_beta   90.00
_cell.angle_gamma   90.00
#
_symmetry.space_group_name_H-M   'P 1'
#
loop_
_entity.id
_entity.type
_entity.pdbx_description
1 polymer ?
#
loop_
_entity_poly.entity_id
_entity_poly.type
_entity_poly.pdbx_seq_one_letter_code
_entity_poly.pdbx_strand_id
1 'polypeptide(L)'
;MEGALKYIWGKWNEIENKEEFAGISGLRRYTDGSIIGTKGDNEYIDTDVLSYRYKYRILGDKAEVYRTDVLRKFKFPEFKEERYVTEAVVWNRIANENLKLRFLNEVTYICEYLEGGLTNTSDKNIMESWKGTTLYYKELLSYRQVPLKDKILNGARAYLHYCYEKGIGFKGILNITKNPIYIILSWFVYSAKLSKRIIRRGYEI
;
A
#
# COMPACT_ATOMS: atom_id res chain seq x y z
N MET A 1 -17.62 -17.03 5.74
CA MET A 1 -18.84 -16.19 5.73
C MET A 1 -19.72 -16.67 4.60
N GLU A 2 -20.72 -17.45 4.95
CA GLU A 2 -21.76 -17.83 4.00
C GLU A 2 -22.50 -16.56 3.55
N GLY A 3 -22.70 -16.40 2.26
CA GLY A 3 -23.37 -15.21 1.70
C GLY A 3 -22.49 -14.00 1.40
N ALA A 4 -21.18 -13.96 1.74
CA ALA A 4 -20.32 -12.79 1.47
C ALA A 4 -20.27 -12.43 -0.02
N LEU A 5 -20.14 -13.42 -0.90
CA LEU A 5 -20.15 -13.19 -2.36
C LEU A 5 -21.50 -12.66 -2.85
N LYS A 6 -22.62 -13.17 -2.30
CA LYS A 6 -23.97 -12.68 -2.63
C LYS A 6 -24.14 -11.24 -2.19
N TYR A 7 -23.67 -10.89 -1.01
CA TYR A 7 -23.69 -9.52 -0.48
C TYR A 7 -22.85 -8.56 -1.36
N ILE A 8 -21.59 -8.94 -1.65
CA ILE A 8 -20.71 -8.15 -2.53
C ILE A 8 -21.36 -7.95 -3.91
N TRP A 9 -21.94 -9.01 -4.49
CA TRP A 9 -22.63 -8.94 -5.77
C TRP A 9 -23.86 -8.02 -5.73
N GLY A 10 -24.64 -8.06 -4.64
CA GLY A 10 -25.76 -7.13 -4.41
C GLY A 10 -25.28 -5.69 -4.41
N LYS A 11 -24.26 -5.38 -3.59
CA LYS A 11 -23.68 -4.04 -3.50
C LYS A 11 -23.01 -3.56 -4.79
N TRP A 12 -22.44 -4.48 -5.58
CA TRP A 12 -21.95 -4.18 -6.91
C TRP A 12 -23.09 -3.76 -7.86
N ASN A 13 -24.23 -4.40 -7.79
CA ASN A 13 -25.37 -4.10 -8.66
C ASN A 13 -26.05 -2.76 -8.32
N GLU A 14 -25.86 -2.23 -7.11
CA GLU A 14 -26.31 -0.90 -6.72
C GLU A 14 -25.48 0.24 -7.34
N ILE A 15 -24.33 -0.06 -7.97
CA ILE A 15 -23.49 0.93 -8.64
C ILE A 15 -24.06 1.22 -10.03
N GLU A 16 -24.42 2.48 -10.29
CA GLU A 16 -24.97 2.91 -11.56
C GLU A 16 -23.90 3.00 -12.66
N ASN A 17 -22.81 3.76 -12.41
CA ASN A 17 -21.74 4.04 -13.38
C ASN A 17 -20.58 3.05 -13.19
N LYS A 18 -20.81 1.76 -13.49
CA LYS A 18 -19.85 0.67 -13.25
C LYS A 18 -18.52 0.83 -14.00
N GLU A 19 -18.50 1.61 -15.09
CA GLU A 19 -17.29 1.92 -15.84
C GLU A 19 -16.27 2.76 -15.07
N GLU A 20 -16.71 3.56 -14.09
CA GLU A 20 -15.82 4.32 -13.20
C GLU A 20 -15.20 3.46 -12.07
N PHE A 21 -15.66 2.22 -11.94
CA PHE A 21 -15.25 1.34 -10.85
C PHE A 21 -14.40 0.17 -11.33
N ALA A 22 -13.31 -0.05 -10.63
CA ALA A 22 -12.48 -1.23 -10.78
C ALA A 22 -13.03 -2.45 -10.03
N GLY A 23 -13.91 -2.23 -9.05
CA GLY A 23 -14.43 -3.30 -8.21
C GLY A 23 -15.07 -2.79 -6.92
N ILE A 24 -15.07 -3.65 -5.91
CA ILE A 24 -15.66 -3.42 -4.61
C ILE A 24 -14.74 -3.99 -3.53
N SER A 25 -14.77 -3.45 -2.33
CA SER A 25 -13.94 -3.90 -1.22
C SER A 25 -14.73 -3.93 0.08
N GLY A 26 -14.44 -4.89 0.93
CA GLY A 26 -15.01 -4.97 2.27
C GLY A 26 -13.96 -4.99 3.36
N LEU A 27 -14.39 -4.99 4.62
CA LEU A 27 -13.50 -5.09 5.76
C LEU A 27 -13.03 -6.55 5.94
N ARG A 28 -11.83 -6.68 6.50
CA ARG A 28 -11.31 -7.94 7.06
C ARG A 28 -11.39 -7.91 8.57
N ARG A 29 -11.64 -9.06 9.18
CA ARG A 29 -11.53 -9.24 10.62
C ARG A 29 -10.79 -10.53 10.97
N TYR A 30 -10.27 -10.57 12.17
CA TYR A 30 -9.74 -11.81 12.75
C TYR A 30 -10.87 -12.74 13.23
N THR A 31 -10.50 -13.97 13.58
CA THR A 31 -11.44 -14.96 14.13
C THR A 31 -12.00 -14.54 15.48
N ASP A 32 -11.27 -13.74 16.26
CA ASP A 32 -11.72 -13.14 17.53
C ASP A 32 -12.75 -11.99 17.37
N GLY A 33 -13.05 -11.60 16.14
CA GLY A 33 -13.99 -10.53 15.83
C GLY A 33 -13.39 -9.15 15.64
N SER A 34 -12.12 -8.94 15.99
CA SER A 34 -11.44 -7.64 15.83
C SER A 34 -11.21 -7.30 14.35
N ILE A 35 -11.44 -6.04 13.99
CA ILE A 35 -11.29 -5.55 12.61
C ILE A 35 -9.82 -5.24 12.34
N ILE A 36 -9.36 -5.63 11.14
CA ILE A 36 -8.00 -5.33 10.69
C ILE A 36 -7.93 -3.89 10.20
N GLY A 37 -7.13 -3.08 10.91
CA GLY A 37 -6.95 -1.66 10.62
C GLY A 37 -8.13 -0.81 11.09
N THR A 38 -8.49 0.20 10.30
CA THR A 38 -9.58 1.14 10.61
C THR A 38 -10.73 1.01 9.64
N LYS A 39 -11.89 1.50 10.03
CA LYS A 39 -13.09 1.58 9.21
C LYS A 39 -13.50 3.03 8.98
N GLY A 40 -14.35 3.29 7.98
CA GLY A 40 -14.97 4.58 7.74
C GLY A 40 -16.19 4.82 8.62
N ASP A 41 -16.74 6.02 8.54
CA ASP A 41 -17.93 6.41 9.32
C ASP A 41 -19.25 6.11 8.58
N ASN A 42 -19.21 6.03 7.25
CA ASN A 42 -20.39 5.80 6.42
C ASN A 42 -20.55 4.31 6.07
N GLU A 43 -21.71 3.90 5.59
CA GLU A 43 -21.99 2.55 5.12
C GLU A 43 -20.99 2.11 4.03
N TYR A 44 -20.68 3.02 3.11
CA TYR A 44 -19.64 2.83 2.09
C TYR A 44 -18.99 4.16 1.67
N ILE A 45 -17.85 4.05 1.00
CA ILE A 45 -17.13 5.19 0.37
C ILE A 45 -16.74 4.78 -1.04
N ASP A 46 -17.20 5.57 -2.04
CA ASP A 46 -16.81 5.41 -3.44
C ASP A 46 -15.60 6.28 -3.76
N THR A 47 -14.42 5.69 -3.80
CA THR A 47 -13.15 6.42 -4.01
C THR A 47 -12.06 5.48 -4.54
N ASP A 48 -10.95 6.03 -5.00
CA ASP A 48 -9.75 5.26 -5.33
C ASP A 48 -8.97 4.83 -4.08
N VAL A 49 -8.15 3.79 -4.21
CA VAL A 49 -7.37 3.21 -3.09
C VAL A 49 -6.39 4.21 -2.46
N LEU A 50 -5.79 5.09 -3.26
CA LEU A 50 -4.85 6.10 -2.77
C LEU A 50 -5.57 7.15 -1.94
N SER A 51 -6.71 7.67 -2.43
CA SER A 51 -7.54 8.60 -1.68
C SER A 51 -8.10 7.96 -0.40
N TYR A 52 -8.54 6.70 -0.46
CA TYR A 52 -9.01 5.96 0.71
C TYR A 52 -7.94 5.92 1.82
N ARG A 53 -6.70 5.63 1.47
CA ARG A 53 -5.58 5.58 2.41
C ARG A 53 -5.09 6.95 2.85
N TYR A 54 -4.89 7.87 1.92
CA TYR A 54 -4.16 9.12 2.18
C TYR A 54 -5.06 10.33 2.48
N LYS A 55 -6.26 10.39 1.90
CA LYS A 55 -7.24 11.44 2.18
C LYS A 55 -8.14 11.08 3.35
N TYR A 56 -8.76 9.90 3.31
CA TYR A 56 -9.69 9.44 4.37
C TYR A 56 -8.97 8.81 5.56
N ARG A 57 -7.67 8.53 5.45
CA ARG A 57 -6.85 7.93 6.52
C ARG A 57 -7.35 6.59 7.02
N ILE A 58 -8.02 5.82 6.18
CA ILE A 58 -8.48 4.48 6.50
C ILE A 58 -7.39 3.48 6.15
N LEU A 59 -6.89 2.78 7.17
CA LEU A 59 -5.69 1.95 7.10
C LEU A 59 -6.03 0.46 7.28
N GLY A 60 -5.02 -0.38 7.07
CA GLY A 60 -5.11 -1.84 7.19
C GLY A 60 -5.60 -2.50 5.91
N ASP A 61 -5.42 -3.83 5.86
CA ASP A 61 -5.79 -4.64 4.71
C ASP A 61 -7.31 -4.71 4.56
N LYS A 62 -7.74 -4.72 3.31
CA LYS A 62 -9.15 -4.82 2.94
C LYS A 62 -9.37 -6.07 2.08
N ALA A 63 -10.60 -6.47 1.91
CA ALA A 63 -10.99 -7.59 1.06
C ALA A 63 -11.42 -7.05 -0.31
N GLU A 64 -10.45 -6.79 -1.16
CA GLU A 64 -10.68 -6.24 -2.49
C GLU A 64 -11.13 -7.31 -3.47
N VAL A 65 -12.17 -6.99 -4.24
CA VAL A 65 -12.69 -7.78 -5.35
C VAL A 65 -12.69 -6.91 -6.59
N TYR A 66 -11.77 -7.17 -7.48
CA TYR A 66 -11.60 -6.42 -8.73
C TYR A 66 -12.29 -7.07 -9.91
N ARG A 67 -12.74 -6.25 -10.84
CA ARG A 67 -13.17 -6.70 -12.17
C ARG A 67 -12.00 -7.36 -12.91
N THR A 68 -12.23 -8.51 -13.48
CA THR A 68 -11.20 -9.27 -14.21
C THR A 68 -10.69 -8.53 -15.45
N ASP A 69 -11.57 -7.80 -16.15
CA ASP A 69 -11.18 -7.01 -17.33
C ASP A 69 -10.27 -5.82 -16.96
N VAL A 70 -10.42 -5.26 -15.76
CA VAL A 70 -9.50 -4.25 -15.22
C VAL A 70 -8.16 -4.90 -14.87
N LEU A 71 -8.15 -5.97 -14.06
CA LEU A 71 -6.90 -6.64 -13.66
C LEU A 71 -6.06 -7.11 -14.86
N ARG A 72 -6.69 -7.54 -15.95
CA ARG A 72 -5.97 -7.95 -17.16
C ARG A 72 -5.15 -6.82 -17.79
N LYS A 73 -5.52 -5.55 -17.56
CA LYS A 73 -4.79 -4.38 -18.07
C LYS A 73 -3.60 -4.01 -17.17
N PHE A 74 -3.62 -4.42 -15.90
CA PHE A 74 -2.61 -4.06 -14.89
C PHE A 74 -1.90 -5.31 -14.38
N LYS A 75 -0.89 -5.74 -15.11
CA LYS A 75 -0.11 -6.93 -14.74
C LYS A 75 0.73 -6.67 -13.48
N PHE A 76 0.82 -7.68 -12.62
CA PHE A 76 1.75 -7.69 -11.52
C PHE A 76 3.19 -7.67 -12.04
N PRO A 77 4.06 -6.82 -11.50
CA PRO A 77 5.46 -6.86 -11.87
C PRO A 77 6.13 -8.12 -11.30
N GLU A 78 7.01 -8.70 -12.11
CA GLU A 78 7.78 -9.87 -11.74
C GLU A 78 9.27 -9.50 -11.74
N PHE A 79 9.99 -9.95 -10.71
CA PHE A 79 11.43 -9.79 -10.60
C PHE A 79 12.07 -11.16 -10.43
N LYS A 80 13.06 -11.45 -11.28
CA LYS A 80 13.84 -12.69 -11.15
C LYS A 80 14.43 -12.77 -9.73
N GLU A 81 14.30 -13.91 -9.09
CA GLU A 81 14.82 -14.19 -7.75
C GLU A 81 14.05 -13.51 -6.58
N GLU A 82 13.02 -12.72 -6.84
CA GLU A 82 12.14 -12.19 -5.80
C GLU A 82 10.83 -12.95 -5.73
N ARG A 83 10.39 -13.26 -4.52
CA ARG A 83 9.17 -14.05 -4.27
C ARG A 83 7.98 -13.20 -3.86
N TYR A 84 8.18 -11.89 -3.64
CA TYR A 84 7.16 -11.02 -3.12
C TYR A 84 7.16 -9.66 -3.83
N VAL A 85 5.99 -9.27 -4.26
CA VAL A 85 5.66 -7.88 -4.64
C VAL A 85 4.33 -7.55 -3.98
N THR A 86 4.25 -6.40 -3.31
CA THR A 86 2.97 -6.00 -2.69
C THR A 86 1.91 -5.73 -3.76
N GLU A 87 0.70 -6.24 -3.54
CA GLU A 87 -0.47 -6.00 -4.42
C GLU A 87 -0.74 -4.51 -4.58
N ALA A 88 -0.38 -3.71 -3.58
CA ALA A 88 -0.56 -2.26 -3.61
C ALA A 88 0.11 -1.58 -4.81
N VAL A 89 1.12 -2.19 -5.46
CA VAL A 89 1.67 -1.69 -6.72
C VAL A 89 0.59 -1.65 -7.80
N VAL A 90 -0.17 -2.74 -7.94
CA VAL A 90 -1.24 -2.83 -8.95
C VAL A 90 -2.45 -1.98 -8.55
N TRP A 91 -2.85 -2.03 -7.28
CA TRP A 91 -3.97 -1.24 -6.77
C TRP A 91 -3.75 0.26 -6.95
N ASN A 92 -2.56 0.75 -6.68
CA ASN A 92 -2.19 2.15 -6.85
C ASN A 92 -2.15 2.57 -8.32
N ARG A 93 -1.70 1.69 -9.22
CA ARG A 93 -1.74 1.95 -10.66
C ARG A 93 -3.17 2.07 -11.18
N ILE A 94 -4.07 1.19 -10.74
CA ILE A 94 -5.51 1.26 -11.06
C ILE A 94 -6.11 2.57 -10.54
N ALA A 95 -5.78 2.96 -9.30
CA ALA A 95 -6.21 4.22 -8.71
C ALA A 95 -5.70 5.45 -9.48
N ASN A 96 -4.49 5.39 -10.03
CA ASN A 96 -3.91 6.48 -10.83
C ASN A 96 -4.65 6.70 -12.16
N GLU A 97 -5.36 5.70 -12.67
CA GLU A 97 -6.29 5.83 -13.82
C GLU A 97 -7.67 6.36 -13.40
N ASN A 98 -7.81 6.86 -12.18
CA ASN A 98 -9.03 7.39 -11.56
C ASN A 98 -10.16 6.36 -11.40
N LEU A 99 -9.85 5.06 -11.46
CA LEU A 99 -10.81 4.00 -11.19
C LEU A 99 -11.05 3.86 -9.69
N LYS A 100 -12.32 3.81 -9.31
CA LYS A 100 -12.78 3.72 -7.92
C LYS A 100 -12.97 2.27 -7.48
N LEU A 101 -12.98 2.07 -6.17
CA LEU A 101 -13.64 0.96 -5.51
C LEU A 101 -14.79 1.50 -4.67
N ARG A 102 -15.87 0.73 -4.51
CA ARG A 102 -16.83 0.93 -3.43
C ARG A 102 -16.29 0.22 -2.20
N PHE A 103 -15.83 0.98 -1.21
CA PHE A 103 -15.36 0.46 0.06
C PHE A 103 -16.53 0.34 1.03
N LEU A 104 -16.96 -0.89 1.25
CA LEU A 104 -18.03 -1.22 2.20
C LEU A 104 -17.48 -1.21 3.63
N ASN A 105 -18.28 -0.71 4.55
CA ASN A 105 -17.95 -0.70 5.99
C ASN A 105 -18.45 -1.98 6.69
N GLU A 106 -18.62 -3.06 5.93
CA GLU A 106 -19.04 -4.38 6.37
C GLU A 106 -17.92 -5.40 6.20
N VAL A 107 -17.90 -6.36 7.12
CA VAL A 107 -16.92 -7.46 7.10
C VAL A 107 -17.32 -8.47 6.03
N THR A 108 -16.49 -8.63 5.03
CA THR A 108 -16.68 -9.60 3.95
C THR A 108 -15.66 -10.74 3.97
N TYR A 109 -14.63 -10.63 4.81
CA TYR A 109 -13.56 -11.62 4.90
C TYR A 109 -13.13 -11.86 6.35
N ILE A 110 -13.00 -13.12 6.74
CA ILE A 110 -12.42 -13.53 8.02
C ILE A 110 -11.07 -14.16 7.70
N CYS A 111 -10.03 -13.74 8.38
CA CYS A 111 -8.68 -14.27 8.20
C CYS A 111 -8.05 -14.66 9.53
N GLU A 112 -7.12 -15.57 9.43
CA GLU A 112 -6.23 -15.98 10.50
C GLU A 112 -4.79 -15.84 9.97
N TYR A 113 -3.92 -15.21 10.75
CA TYR A 113 -2.51 -15.15 10.42
C TYR A 113 -1.81 -16.40 10.96
N LEU A 114 -1.44 -17.26 10.04
CA LEU A 114 -0.73 -18.50 10.37
C LEU A 114 0.73 -18.19 10.75
N GLU A 115 1.25 -18.94 11.72
CA GLU A 115 2.67 -18.92 12.05
C GLU A 115 3.50 -19.30 10.81
N GLY A 116 4.49 -18.47 10.46
CA GLY A 116 5.28 -18.65 9.22
C GLY A 116 4.59 -18.17 7.93
N GLY A 117 3.37 -17.62 8.00
CA GLY A 117 2.69 -17.01 6.85
C GLY A 117 3.42 -15.77 6.32
N LEU A 118 3.15 -15.40 5.06
CA LEU A 118 3.80 -14.26 4.39
C LEU A 118 3.65 -12.95 5.15
N THR A 119 2.54 -12.74 5.84
CA THR A 119 2.29 -11.53 6.64
C THR A 119 3.13 -11.50 7.91
N ASN A 120 3.29 -12.64 8.61
CA ASN A 120 4.11 -12.72 9.82
C ASN A 120 5.62 -12.63 9.52
N THR A 121 6.02 -12.92 8.29
CA THR A 121 7.39 -12.78 7.79
C THR A 121 7.55 -11.57 6.88
N SER A 122 6.62 -10.62 6.92
CA SER A 122 6.54 -9.48 5.99
C SER A 122 7.83 -8.66 5.95
N ASP A 123 8.41 -8.32 7.09
CA ASP A 123 9.64 -7.51 7.14
C ASP A 123 10.81 -8.21 6.43
N LYS A 124 10.97 -9.52 6.63
CA LYS A 124 11.98 -10.33 5.94
C LYS A 124 11.69 -10.41 4.45
N ASN A 125 10.46 -10.73 4.05
CA ASN A 125 10.06 -10.82 2.64
C ASN A 125 10.25 -9.48 1.91
N ILE A 126 9.90 -8.37 2.56
CA ILE A 126 10.09 -7.00 2.04
C ILE A 126 11.59 -6.71 1.82
N MET A 127 12.45 -7.08 2.77
CA MET A 127 13.90 -6.87 2.65
C MET A 127 14.53 -7.77 1.58
N GLU A 128 14.09 -9.01 1.45
CA GLU A 128 14.56 -9.94 0.42
C GLU A 128 14.05 -9.54 -0.97
N SER A 129 12.84 -9.03 -1.08
CA SER A 129 12.21 -8.58 -2.33
C SER A 129 12.35 -7.07 -2.53
N TRP A 130 13.59 -6.58 -2.48
CA TRP A 130 13.89 -5.15 -2.47
C TRP A 130 13.53 -4.42 -3.78
N LYS A 131 13.59 -5.09 -4.94
CA LYS A 131 13.23 -4.49 -6.24
C LYS A 131 11.72 -4.18 -6.30
N GLY A 132 10.88 -5.14 -5.90
CA GLY A 132 9.44 -4.96 -5.78
C GLY A 132 9.09 -3.88 -4.76
N THR A 133 9.75 -3.89 -3.61
CA THR A 133 9.55 -2.90 -2.55
C THR A 133 9.96 -1.49 -2.98
N THR A 134 11.12 -1.34 -3.62
CA THR A 134 11.57 -0.03 -4.11
C THR A 134 10.71 0.47 -5.26
N LEU A 135 10.21 -0.41 -6.13
CA LEU A 135 9.23 -0.05 -7.16
C LEU A 135 7.98 0.59 -6.55
N TYR A 136 7.40 -0.06 -5.52
CA TYR A 136 6.25 0.48 -4.80
C TYR A 136 6.50 1.90 -4.29
N TYR A 137 7.58 2.12 -3.54
CA TYR A 137 7.88 3.43 -2.97
C TYR A 137 8.24 4.47 -4.03
N LYS A 138 8.92 4.07 -5.10
CA LYS A 138 9.24 4.95 -6.23
C LYS A 138 7.97 5.44 -6.93
N GLU A 139 7.04 4.54 -7.22
CA GLU A 139 5.76 4.89 -7.85
C GLU A 139 4.90 5.77 -6.93
N LEU A 140 4.92 5.51 -5.62
CA LEU A 140 4.18 6.30 -4.64
C LEU A 140 4.52 7.81 -4.70
N LEU A 141 5.77 8.15 -5.04
CA LEU A 141 6.21 9.53 -5.19
C LEU A 141 5.56 10.27 -6.38
N SER A 142 5.08 9.54 -7.37
CA SER A 142 4.50 10.11 -8.60
C SER A 142 2.99 10.37 -8.51
N TYR A 143 2.27 9.69 -7.61
CA TYR A 143 0.81 9.74 -7.54
C TYR A 143 0.30 11.07 -6.96
N ARG A 144 -0.65 11.71 -7.65
CA ARG A 144 -1.22 13.01 -7.24
C ARG A 144 -2.01 12.93 -5.94
N GLN A 145 -2.69 11.81 -5.72
CA GLN A 145 -3.53 11.54 -4.55
C GLN A 145 -2.72 11.42 -3.25
N VAL A 146 -1.41 11.21 -3.34
CA VAL A 146 -0.53 11.11 -2.16
C VAL A 146 -0.07 12.50 -1.75
N PRO A 147 -0.40 12.97 -0.52
CA PRO A 147 0.04 14.26 -0.02
C PRO A 147 1.56 14.37 0.07
N LEU A 148 2.08 15.59 -0.09
CA LEU A 148 3.52 15.86 -0.04
C LEU A 148 4.19 15.33 1.23
N LYS A 149 3.53 15.50 2.38
CA LYS A 149 4.01 14.99 3.67
C LYS A 149 4.22 13.47 3.61
N ASP A 150 3.25 12.72 3.08
CA ASP A 150 3.33 11.27 2.98
C ASP A 150 4.37 10.82 1.95
N LYS A 151 4.52 11.55 0.84
CA LYS A 151 5.62 11.32 -0.12
C LYS A 151 6.98 11.43 0.55
N ILE A 152 7.22 12.47 1.33
CA ILE A 152 8.50 12.70 2.01
C ILE A 152 8.70 11.70 3.15
N LEU A 153 7.75 11.58 4.07
CA LEU A 153 7.92 10.82 5.30
C LEU A 153 7.84 9.30 5.11
N ASN A 154 7.03 8.84 4.19
CA ASN A 154 6.78 7.41 3.96
C ASN A 154 7.42 6.92 2.66
N GLY A 155 7.12 7.57 1.53
CA GLY A 155 7.60 7.15 0.22
C GLY A 155 9.12 7.31 0.07
N ALA A 156 9.60 8.54 0.02
CA ALA A 156 11.00 8.82 -0.28
C ALA A 156 11.95 8.31 0.82
N ARG A 157 11.55 8.42 2.09
CA ARG A 157 12.34 7.90 3.22
C ARG A 157 12.48 6.38 3.17
N ALA A 158 11.40 5.65 2.88
CA ALA A 158 11.45 4.21 2.76
C ALA A 158 12.26 3.79 1.53
N TYR A 159 12.09 4.48 0.40
CA TYR A 159 12.89 4.27 -0.80
C TYR A 159 14.40 4.46 -0.53
N LEU A 160 14.79 5.54 0.16
CA LEU A 160 16.16 5.77 0.59
C LEU A 160 16.69 4.64 1.46
N HIS A 161 15.91 4.23 2.48
CA HIS A 161 16.31 3.16 3.38
C HIS A 161 16.65 1.88 2.63
N TYR A 162 15.74 1.40 1.78
CA TYR A 162 15.97 0.17 1.01
C TYR A 162 17.11 0.26 0.02
N CYS A 163 17.29 1.43 -0.62
CA CYS A 163 18.41 1.63 -1.53
C CYS A 163 19.76 1.58 -0.79
N TYR A 164 19.87 2.21 0.37
CA TYR A 164 21.09 2.17 1.18
C TYR A 164 21.42 0.78 1.70
N GLU A 165 20.42 0.03 2.18
CA GLU A 165 20.60 -1.36 2.62
C GLU A 165 21.13 -2.27 1.49
N LYS A 166 20.90 -1.90 0.25
CA LYS A 166 21.43 -2.61 -0.94
C LYS A 166 22.69 -1.98 -1.52
N GLY A 167 23.35 -1.09 -0.79
CA GLY A 167 24.60 -0.46 -1.21
C GLY A 167 24.48 0.57 -2.33
N ILE A 168 23.26 1.03 -2.65
CA ILE A 168 23.04 2.07 -3.66
C ILE A 168 23.35 3.43 -3.03
N GLY A 169 24.44 4.05 -3.44
CA GLY A 169 24.83 5.39 -2.98
C GLY A 169 23.86 6.48 -3.43
N PHE A 170 23.91 7.64 -2.76
CA PHE A 170 23.00 8.76 -2.99
C PHE A 170 22.93 9.23 -4.45
N LYS A 171 24.06 9.28 -5.15
CA LYS A 171 24.09 9.60 -6.58
C LYS A 171 23.31 8.58 -7.42
N GLY A 172 23.46 7.29 -7.10
CA GLY A 172 22.69 6.23 -7.77
C GLY A 172 21.20 6.37 -7.53
N ILE A 173 20.80 6.70 -6.31
CA ILE A 173 19.39 6.94 -5.96
C ILE A 173 18.81 8.12 -6.74
N LEU A 174 19.51 9.24 -6.83
CA LEU A 174 19.08 10.40 -7.60
C LEU A 174 18.92 10.10 -9.09
N ASN A 175 19.81 9.29 -9.66
CA ASN A 175 19.73 8.91 -11.08
C ASN A 175 18.56 7.98 -11.41
N ILE A 176 18.08 7.21 -10.45
CA ILE A 176 16.99 6.25 -10.65
C ILE A 176 15.61 6.91 -10.47
N THR A 177 15.52 7.96 -9.67
CA THR A 177 14.23 8.58 -9.35
C THR A 177 13.82 9.66 -10.36
N LYS A 178 12.51 9.71 -10.65
CA LYS A 178 11.93 10.80 -11.48
C LYS A 178 11.71 12.10 -10.70
N ASN A 179 11.74 12.04 -9.37
CA ASN A 179 11.44 13.16 -8.48
C ASN A 179 12.57 13.39 -7.44
N PRO A 180 13.74 13.89 -7.87
CA PRO A 180 14.90 14.03 -6.99
C PRO A 180 14.65 14.96 -5.79
N ILE A 181 13.79 15.95 -5.95
CA ILE A 181 13.46 16.91 -4.87
C ILE A 181 12.93 16.19 -3.62
N TYR A 182 12.02 15.24 -3.80
CA TYR A 182 11.48 14.48 -2.65
C TYR A 182 12.57 13.65 -1.96
N ILE A 183 13.50 13.11 -2.73
CA ILE A 183 14.62 12.34 -2.19
C ILE A 183 15.54 13.26 -1.39
N ILE A 184 15.88 14.42 -1.91
CA ILE A 184 16.72 15.41 -1.21
C ILE A 184 16.06 15.86 0.11
N LEU A 185 14.78 16.23 0.08
CA LEU A 185 14.03 16.63 1.28
C LEU A 185 13.96 15.48 2.30
N SER A 186 13.76 14.26 1.85
CA SER A 186 13.67 13.09 2.72
C SER A 186 15.01 12.70 3.31
N TRP A 187 16.09 12.95 2.63
CA TRP A 187 17.43 12.71 3.15
C TRP A 187 17.70 13.51 4.43
N PHE A 188 17.30 14.76 4.49
CA PHE A 188 17.39 15.56 5.72
C PHE A 188 16.58 14.95 6.85
N VAL A 189 15.34 14.52 6.57
CA VAL A 189 14.47 13.86 7.57
C VAL A 189 15.05 12.52 8.03
N TYR A 190 15.61 11.74 7.12
CA TYR A 190 16.24 10.45 7.40
C TYR A 190 17.50 10.64 8.25
N SER A 191 18.39 11.54 7.88
CA SER A 191 19.62 11.86 8.59
C SER A 191 19.34 12.35 10.01
N ALA A 192 18.35 13.23 10.19
CA ALA A 192 17.96 13.71 11.51
C ALA A 192 17.41 12.61 12.43
N LYS A 193 16.68 11.63 11.87
CA LYS A 193 16.21 10.46 12.64
C LYS A 193 17.33 9.48 12.98
N LEU A 194 18.25 9.28 12.07
CA LEU A 194 19.42 8.43 12.30
C LEU A 194 20.28 8.99 13.43
N SER A 195 20.54 10.30 13.41
CA SER A 195 21.30 11.00 14.47
C SER A 195 20.61 10.84 15.84
N LYS A 196 19.28 10.99 15.92
CA LYS A 196 18.53 10.77 17.16
C LYS A 196 18.59 9.32 17.66
N ARG A 197 18.63 8.33 16.77
CA ARG A 197 18.77 6.91 17.13
C ARG A 197 20.17 6.58 17.68
N ILE A 198 21.19 7.17 17.09
CA ILE A 198 22.59 7.03 17.55
C ILE A 198 22.74 7.67 18.94
N ILE A 199 22.21 8.88 19.14
CA ILE A 199 22.24 9.56 20.42
C ILE A 199 21.50 8.75 21.50
N ARG A 200 20.29 8.21 21.22
CA ARG A 200 19.57 7.37 22.20
C ARG A 200 20.34 6.09 22.58
N ARG A 201 20.97 5.40 21.62
CA ARG A 201 21.79 4.22 21.91
C ARG A 201 23.07 4.54 22.67
N GLY A 202 23.59 5.76 22.57
CA GLY A 202 24.75 6.21 23.34
C GLY A 202 24.44 6.60 24.80
N TYR A 203 23.16 6.72 25.18
CA TYR A 203 22.74 6.96 26.58
C TYR A 203 22.28 5.70 27.31
N GLU A 204 22.25 4.55 26.62
CA GLU A 204 21.90 3.24 27.20
C GLU A 204 23.16 2.38 27.52
N ILE A 205 24.35 2.97 27.54
CA ILE A 205 25.61 2.45 28.06
C ILE A 205 25.99 3.30 29.28
#